data_604c31d5c374d60cabed737bc189f4a6
#
_entry.id   604c31d5c374d60cabed737bc189f4a6
#
_cell.length_a   1.000
_cell.length_b   1.000
_cell.length_c   1.000
_cell.angle_alpha   90.00
_cell.angle_beta   90.00
_cell.angle_gamma   90.00
#
_symmetry.space_group_name_H-M   'P 1'
#
loop_
_entity.id
_entity.type
_entity.pdbx_description
1 polymer ?
#
loop_
_entity_poly.entity_id
_entity_poly.type
_entity_poly.pdbx_seq_one_letter_code
_entity_poly.pdbx_strand_id
1 'polypeptide(L)'
;MQPICDRELHEECGVFGVVGVPDAANLTYYGLHSLQHRGQEGCGSVSVSKEGAMRRVRGEGLVTEVFNEAKLANLAGDMAIGHVRYSTAGGGGTENIQPFLFHHNTGDFALAHNGNIVNADLLRNYP
;
A
#
# COMPACT_ATOMS: atom_id res chain seq x y z
N MET A 1 24.22 2.05 16.64
CA MET A 1 23.17 2.22 17.65
C MET A 1 21.87 1.67 17.11
N GLN A 2 21.20 0.90 17.91
CA GLN A 2 19.88 0.41 17.52
C GLN A 2 18.84 1.38 18.07
N PRO A 3 18.23 2.19 17.21
CA PRO A 3 17.26 3.17 17.72
C PRO A 3 16.06 2.48 18.32
N ILE A 4 15.50 3.11 19.31
CA ILE A 4 14.27 2.62 19.94
C ILE A 4 13.16 2.51 18.90
N CYS A 5 13.09 3.46 18.00
CA CYS A 5 12.08 3.48 16.94
C CYS A 5 12.18 2.26 16.03
N ASP A 6 13.33 1.62 15.97
CA ASP A 6 13.49 0.45 15.12
C ASP A 6 12.60 -0.71 15.59
N ARG A 7 12.41 -0.85 16.88
CA ARG A 7 11.50 -1.86 17.40
C ARG A 7 10.05 -1.52 17.13
N GLU A 8 9.74 -0.24 17.15
CA GLU A 8 8.40 0.22 16.83
C GLU A 8 8.11 0.01 15.35
N LEU A 9 9.10 0.21 14.50
CA LEU A 9 8.95 0.03 13.06
C LEU A 9 8.66 -1.42 12.69
N HIS A 10 9.09 -2.37 13.48
CA HIS A 10 8.78 -3.77 13.21
C HIS A 10 7.30 -4.09 13.27
N GLU A 11 6.54 -3.28 13.99
CA GLU A 11 5.11 -3.49 14.17
C GLU A 11 4.29 -2.54 13.31
N GLU A 12 4.94 -1.65 12.59
CA GLU A 12 4.26 -0.67 11.77
C GLU A 12 4.27 -1.05 10.31
N CYS A 13 3.24 -0.58 9.62
CA CYS A 13 3.12 -0.79 8.19
C CYS A 13 4.16 0.05 7.44
N GLY A 14 4.47 -0.34 6.22
CA GLY A 14 5.37 0.40 5.36
C GLY A 14 4.65 0.95 4.15
N VAL A 15 5.03 2.15 3.75
CA VAL A 15 4.48 2.83 2.58
C VAL A 15 5.62 3.18 1.63
N PHE A 16 5.37 3.03 0.34
CA PHE A 16 6.35 3.37 -0.70
C PHE A 16 5.63 4.03 -1.86
N GLY A 17 6.21 5.07 -2.42
CA GLY A 17 5.61 5.78 -3.54
C GLY A 17 6.65 6.20 -4.57
N VAL A 18 6.24 6.24 -5.82
CA VAL A 18 7.10 6.58 -6.96
C VAL A 18 6.33 7.45 -7.94
N VAL A 19 6.97 8.48 -8.44
CA VAL A 19 6.39 9.38 -9.43
C VAL A 19 7.40 9.64 -10.55
N GLY A 20 6.95 9.60 -11.79
CA GLY A 20 7.78 10.00 -12.92
C GLY A 20 8.76 8.94 -13.39
N VAL A 21 8.51 7.68 -13.11
CA VAL A 21 9.37 6.57 -13.51
C VAL A 21 8.57 5.63 -14.40
N PRO A 22 9.06 5.24 -15.60
CA PRO A 22 8.26 4.41 -16.50
C PRO A 22 7.95 3.13 -15.80
N ASP A 23 8.39 2.33 -15.27
CA ASP A 23 7.93 1.10 -14.62
C ASP A 23 7.70 1.30 -13.13
N ALA A 24 6.86 2.26 -12.79
CA ALA A 24 6.63 2.64 -11.39
C ALA A 24 6.17 1.45 -10.54
N ALA A 25 5.31 0.59 -11.08
CA ALA A 25 4.83 -0.56 -10.32
C ALA A 25 5.94 -1.55 -10.00
N ASN A 26 6.87 -1.77 -10.93
CA ASN A 26 7.99 -2.67 -10.67
C ASN A 26 8.90 -2.11 -9.59
N LEU A 27 9.18 -0.83 -9.64
CA LEU A 27 9.99 -0.18 -8.61
C LEU A 27 9.30 -0.22 -7.26
N THR A 28 7.98 -0.01 -7.26
CA THR A 28 7.19 -0.10 -6.04
C THR A 28 7.23 -1.51 -5.46
N TYR A 29 7.14 -2.52 -6.31
CA TYR A 29 7.29 -3.91 -5.87
C TYR A 29 8.61 -4.13 -5.13
N TYR A 30 9.71 -3.65 -5.68
CA TYR A 30 11.01 -3.80 -5.02
C TYR A 30 11.07 -3.00 -3.72
N GLY A 31 10.46 -1.81 -3.71
CA GLY A 31 10.36 -1.02 -2.49
C GLY A 31 9.59 -1.73 -1.41
N LEU A 32 8.45 -2.31 -1.75
CA LEU A 32 7.66 -3.07 -0.79
C LEU A 32 8.40 -4.31 -0.30
N HIS A 33 9.11 -4.97 -1.20
CA HIS A 33 9.90 -6.13 -0.81
C HIS A 33 10.96 -5.76 0.23
N SER A 34 11.55 -4.58 0.09
CA SER A 34 12.52 -4.08 1.06
C SER A 34 11.89 -3.74 2.40
N LEU A 35 10.62 -3.38 2.40
CA LEU A 35 9.90 -3.01 3.62
C LEU A 35 9.26 -4.21 4.31
N GLN A 36 9.15 -5.35 3.65
CA GLN A 36 8.47 -6.47 4.26
C GLN A 36 9.35 -7.12 5.34
N HIS A 37 8.69 -7.56 6.38
CA HIS A 37 9.32 -8.22 7.50
C HIS A 37 8.52 -9.47 7.85
N ARG A 38 9.10 -10.28 8.72
CA ARG A 38 8.40 -11.42 9.28
C ARG A 38 7.11 -10.96 9.94
N GLY A 39 6.04 -11.67 9.70
CA GLY A 39 4.75 -11.34 10.27
C GLY A 39 3.90 -10.42 9.42
N GLN A 40 4.37 -10.05 8.25
CA GLN A 40 3.57 -9.26 7.33
C GLN A 40 2.28 -9.99 7.00
N GLU A 41 1.19 -9.27 7.00
CA GLU A 41 -0.15 -9.82 6.81
C GLU A 41 -0.65 -9.67 5.39
N GLY A 42 -0.32 -8.57 4.74
CA GLY A 42 -0.77 -8.34 3.38
C GLY A 42 -0.06 -7.17 2.75
N CYS A 43 -0.29 -6.96 1.47
CA CYS A 43 0.32 -5.86 0.75
C CYS A 43 -0.52 -5.50 -0.46
N GLY A 44 -0.27 -4.32 -1.00
CA GLY A 44 -0.98 -3.86 -2.17
C GLY A 44 -0.25 -2.73 -2.87
N SER A 45 -0.64 -2.48 -4.10
CA SER A 45 -0.12 -1.38 -4.89
C SER A 45 -1.19 -0.84 -5.81
N VAL A 46 -1.18 0.46 -6.03
CA VAL A 46 -2.02 1.13 -7.01
C VAL A 46 -1.11 1.89 -7.96
N SER A 47 -1.37 1.74 -9.25
CA SER A 47 -0.66 2.51 -10.27
C SER A 47 -1.62 3.46 -10.97
N VAL A 48 -1.08 4.53 -11.54
CA VAL A 48 -1.84 5.50 -12.30
C VAL A 48 -1.18 5.65 -13.67
N SER A 49 -1.96 5.41 -14.70
CA SER A 49 -1.46 5.58 -16.07
C SER A 49 -1.46 7.05 -16.47
N LYS A 50 -0.83 7.35 -17.61
CA LYS A 50 -0.79 8.72 -18.13
C LYS A 50 -2.19 9.25 -18.43
N GLU A 51 -3.11 8.35 -18.77
CA GLU A 51 -4.50 8.72 -19.04
C GLU A 51 -5.32 8.87 -17.75
N GLY A 52 -4.71 8.64 -16.60
CA GLY A 52 -5.40 8.77 -15.33
C GLY A 52 -6.10 7.52 -14.85
N ALA A 53 -5.96 6.40 -15.54
CA ALA A 53 -6.58 5.15 -15.12
C ALA A 53 -5.82 4.57 -13.94
N MET A 54 -6.57 4.24 -12.89
CA MET A 54 -6.00 3.61 -11.69
C MET A 54 -6.24 2.11 -11.72
N ARG A 55 -5.23 1.35 -11.36
CA ARG A 55 -5.32 -0.09 -11.24
C ARG A 55 -4.72 -0.51 -9.92
N ARG A 56 -5.29 -1.54 -9.33
CA ARG A 56 -4.88 -2.00 -8.01
C ARG A 56 -4.65 -3.50 -8.00
N VAL A 57 -3.60 -3.91 -7.30
CA VAL A 57 -3.37 -5.31 -6.91
C VAL A 57 -3.13 -5.31 -5.41
N ARG A 58 -3.85 -6.16 -4.71
CA ARG A 58 -3.66 -6.34 -3.26
C ARG A 58 -4.03 -7.75 -2.87
N GLY A 59 -3.52 -8.18 -1.73
CA GLY A 59 -3.82 -9.52 -1.24
C GLY A 59 -3.19 -9.77 0.10
N GLU A 60 -3.60 -10.87 0.71
CA GLU A 60 -3.00 -11.34 1.95
C GLU A 60 -1.75 -12.14 1.62
N GLY A 61 -0.72 -11.98 2.44
CA GLY A 61 0.53 -12.69 2.27
C GLY A 61 1.70 -11.79 1.99
N LEU A 62 2.81 -12.40 1.64
CA LEU A 62 4.06 -11.70 1.37
C LEU A 62 4.02 -11.05 -0.01
N VAL A 63 4.88 -10.07 -0.21
CA VAL A 63 4.98 -9.35 -1.48
C VAL A 63 5.17 -10.32 -2.64
N THR A 64 6.02 -11.32 -2.46
CA THR A 64 6.29 -12.32 -3.50
C THR A 64 5.11 -13.26 -3.75
N GLU A 65 4.19 -13.36 -2.81
CA GLU A 65 2.99 -14.16 -2.97
C GLU A 65 1.85 -13.40 -3.64
N VAL A 66 1.76 -12.11 -3.35
CA VAL A 66 0.67 -11.28 -3.85
C VAL A 66 0.95 -10.79 -5.28
N PHE A 67 2.20 -10.49 -5.59
CA PHE A 67 2.57 -9.96 -6.90
C PHE A 67 3.29 -11.01 -7.75
N ASN A 68 3.02 -10.96 -9.04
CA ASN A 68 3.75 -11.75 -10.03
C ASN A 68 3.87 -10.91 -11.31
N GLU A 69 4.55 -11.45 -12.31
CA GLU A 69 4.78 -10.71 -13.55
C GLU A 69 3.49 -10.27 -14.22
N ALA A 70 2.48 -11.14 -14.26
CA ALA A 70 1.22 -10.82 -14.90
C ALA A 70 0.49 -9.70 -14.16
N LYS A 71 0.49 -9.75 -12.84
CA LYS A 71 -0.18 -8.72 -12.04
C LYS A 71 0.56 -7.39 -12.12
N LEU A 72 1.88 -7.42 -12.12
CA LEU A 72 2.66 -6.20 -12.27
C LEU A 72 2.48 -5.58 -13.66
N ALA A 73 2.32 -6.40 -14.68
CA ALA A 73 2.06 -5.90 -16.03
C ALA A 73 0.73 -5.16 -16.13
N ASN A 74 -0.23 -5.51 -15.29
CA ASN A 74 -1.51 -4.80 -15.22
C ASN A 74 -1.41 -3.44 -14.55
N LEU A 75 -0.36 -3.19 -13.80
CA LEU A 75 -0.17 -1.94 -13.08
C LEU A 75 0.67 -0.98 -13.94
N ALA A 76 0.11 -0.58 -15.07
CA ALA A 76 0.79 0.31 -15.99
C ALA A 76 0.78 1.75 -15.48
N GLY A 77 1.82 2.50 -15.81
CA GLY A 77 1.89 3.91 -15.50
C GLY A 77 3.23 4.33 -14.92
N ASP A 78 3.38 5.63 -14.76
CA ASP A 78 4.60 6.23 -14.24
C ASP A 78 4.46 6.73 -12.80
N MET A 79 3.34 6.41 -12.17
CA MET A 79 3.12 6.69 -10.75
C MET A 79 2.57 5.45 -10.09
N ALA A 80 3.02 5.18 -8.87
CA ALA A 80 2.50 4.07 -8.08
C ALA A 80 2.72 4.34 -6.60
N ILE A 81 1.81 3.81 -5.78
CA ILE A 81 2.00 3.77 -4.33
C ILE A 81 1.78 2.33 -3.88
N GLY A 82 2.45 1.97 -2.81
CA GLY A 82 2.34 0.63 -2.28
C GLY A 82 2.36 0.63 -0.77
N HIS A 83 1.91 -0.47 -0.20
CA HIS A 83 1.76 -0.62 1.25
C HIS A 83 1.99 -2.07 1.65
N VAL A 84 2.70 -2.27 2.75
CA VAL A 84 2.77 -3.56 3.43
C VAL A 84 2.11 -3.41 4.79
N ARG A 85 1.21 -4.35 5.11
CA ARG A 85 0.43 -4.33 6.32
C ARG A 85 0.94 -5.39 7.30
N TYR A 86 1.11 -4.96 8.53
CA TYR A 86 1.45 -5.86 9.62
C TYR A 86 0.25 -5.99 10.55
N SER A 87 0.12 -7.16 11.15
CA SER A 87 -0.97 -7.41 12.07
C SER A 87 -0.81 -6.53 13.30
N THR A 88 -1.72 -5.60 13.43
CA THR A 88 -1.84 -4.77 14.61
C THR A 88 -3.24 -4.97 15.16
N ALA A 89 -3.66 -4.13 16.04
CA ALA A 89 -5.03 -4.21 16.52
C ALA A 89 -6.00 -3.98 15.36
N GLY A 90 -6.99 -4.79 15.24
CA GLY A 90 -8.01 -4.57 14.25
C GLY A 90 -8.01 -5.60 13.15
N GLY A 91 -8.58 -6.53 13.08
CA GLY A 91 -8.91 -7.60 12.21
C GLY A 91 -8.20 -7.67 10.87
N GLY A 92 -8.12 -8.84 10.34
CA GLY A 92 -7.61 -9.07 9.02
C GLY A 92 -8.70 -8.86 7.97
N GLY A 93 -8.43 -9.34 6.77
CA GLY A 93 -9.35 -9.24 5.66
C GLY A 93 -8.79 -8.36 4.57
N THR A 94 -9.11 -8.72 3.34
CA THR A 94 -8.57 -8.03 2.17
C THR A 94 -9.03 -6.58 2.12
N GLU A 95 -10.21 -6.28 2.61
CA GLU A 95 -10.75 -4.93 2.58
C GLU A 95 -9.94 -3.94 3.42
N ASN A 96 -9.11 -4.43 4.32
CA ASN A 96 -8.26 -3.57 5.13
C ASN A 96 -6.85 -3.40 4.56
N ILE A 97 -6.57 -4.04 3.44
CA ILE A 97 -5.25 -3.96 2.82
C ILE A 97 -5.20 -2.73 1.92
N GLN A 98 -4.23 -1.87 2.18
CA GLN A 98 -4.04 -0.64 1.45
C GLN A 98 -3.19 -0.86 0.19
N PRO A 99 -3.20 0.04 -0.78
CA PRO A 99 -3.87 1.35 -0.75
C PRO A 99 -5.38 1.23 -0.92
N PHE A 100 -6.09 2.19 -0.34
CA PHE A 100 -7.53 2.31 -0.55
C PHE A 100 -7.81 3.11 -1.81
N LEU A 101 -8.83 2.69 -2.55
CA LEU A 101 -9.24 3.35 -3.78
C LEU A 101 -10.59 4.04 -3.55
N PHE A 102 -10.65 5.30 -3.95
CA PHE A 102 -11.86 6.10 -3.79
C PHE A 102 -12.26 6.69 -5.13
N HIS A 103 -13.56 6.66 -5.39
CA HIS A 103 -14.14 7.25 -6.59
C HIS A 103 -14.91 8.51 -6.21
N HIS A 104 -14.68 9.58 -6.93
CA HIS A 104 -15.32 10.85 -6.68
C HIS A 104 -15.71 11.51 -8.00
N ASN A 105 -16.67 12.41 -7.96
CA ASN A 105 -17.15 13.11 -9.15
C ASN A 105 -16.05 13.86 -9.88
N THR A 106 -15.08 14.37 -9.16
CA THR A 106 -13.98 15.14 -9.75
C THR A 106 -12.77 14.29 -10.10
N GLY A 107 -12.82 13.00 -9.80
CA GLY A 107 -11.72 12.09 -10.12
C GLY A 107 -11.53 11.04 -9.04
N ASP A 108 -10.75 10.05 -9.36
CA ASP A 108 -10.44 8.99 -8.44
C ASP A 108 -9.15 9.29 -7.69
N PHE A 109 -9.01 8.75 -6.49
CA PHE A 109 -7.76 8.87 -5.77
C PHE A 109 -7.51 7.61 -4.96
N ALA A 110 -6.23 7.40 -4.64
CA ALA A 110 -5.81 6.28 -3.82
C ALA A 110 -5.06 6.82 -2.60
N LEU A 111 -5.18 6.11 -1.49
CA LEU A 111 -4.58 6.54 -0.24
C LEU A 111 -3.93 5.35 0.47
N ALA A 112 -2.73 5.57 0.93
CA ALA A 112 -2.05 4.64 1.83
C ALA A 112 -1.46 5.44 2.99
N HIS A 113 -1.53 4.87 4.19
CA HIS A 113 -0.97 5.55 5.35
C HIS A 113 -0.27 4.56 6.26
N ASN A 114 0.68 5.06 7.01
CA ASN A 114 1.44 4.28 7.97
C ASN A 114 1.07 4.76 9.37
N GLY A 115 0.58 3.85 10.20
CA GLY A 115 0.20 4.17 11.56
C GLY A 115 -1.29 4.07 11.81
N ASN A 116 -1.68 4.40 13.03
CA ASN A 116 -3.06 4.37 13.47
C ASN A 116 -3.58 5.77 13.73
N ILE A 117 -4.85 6.00 13.40
CA ILE A 117 -5.52 7.26 13.70
C ILE A 117 -6.27 7.08 15.02
N VAL A 118 -5.84 7.79 16.05
CA VAL A 118 -6.37 7.62 17.40
C VAL A 118 -7.85 7.99 17.47
N ASN A 119 -8.27 8.95 16.68
CA ASN A 119 -9.64 9.44 16.66
C ASN A 119 -10.38 9.03 15.40
N ALA A 120 -10.10 7.83 14.90
CA ALA A 120 -10.66 7.35 13.65
C ALA A 120 -12.19 7.38 13.64
N ASP A 121 -12.82 7.02 14.75
CA ASP A 121 -14.28 6.99 14.81
C ASP A 121 -14.88 8.38 14.68
N LEU A 122 -14.26 9.38 15.29
CA LEU A 122 -14.72 10.76 15.15
C LEU A 122 -14.57 11.23 13.71
N LEU A 123 -13.45 10.93 13.08
CA LEU A 123 -13.22 11.32 11.69
C LEU A 123 -14.17 10.60 10.74
N ARG A 124 -14.46 9.35 11.02
CA ARG A 124 -15.36 8.56 10.18
C ARG A 124 -16.76 9.11 10.19
N ASN A 125 -17.18 9.66 11.32
CA ASN A 125 -18.53 10.22 11.48
C ASN A 125 -18.60 11.69 11.13
N TYR A 126 -17.50 12.30 10.74
CA TYR A 126 -17.49 13.71 10.36
C TYR A 126 -18.13 13.86 8.97
N PRO A 127 -19.11 14.78 8.83
CA PRO A 127 -19.81 14.95 7.56
C PRO A 127 -18.96 15.54 6.45
#